data_69f4559807741b67a6121fea3e4dbdbf
#
_entry.id   69f4559807741b67a6121fea3e4dbdbf
#
_cell.length_a   1.000
_cell.length_b   1.000
_cell.length_c   1.000
_cell.angle_alpha   90.00
_cell.angle_beta   90.00
_cell.angle_gamma   90.00
#
_symmetry.space_group_name_H-M   'P 1'
#
loop_
_entity.id
_entity.type
_entity.pdbx_description
1 polymer ?
#
loop_
_entity_poly.entity_id
_entity_poly.type
_entity_poly.pdbx_seq_one_letter_code
_entity_poly.pdbx_strand_id
1 'polypeptide(L)'
;MNYEVKSDNLIISYDKFDINKNNLIAVFNTDEYNKISDKYSELKIYRRNKAYNCTQIEIHSDYIYGAFSIPTRDISKKKNVFDCIMFKNRIIFVDDSCYVEKIIELLFDTGNKKNYSLGKFFCEFISHLILKDLTFLEEIEGKLSKIENIVINHNFDKFNSKLAQVKKSLLVYYRYYSQLLALCDNIKATESDFFYKDTIRLISLFSQRVERLKTETELLREYSIQIQDMYQTEVSVRQNDIMKVLTIVTTIFLPLSLLTSWYGMNFKYMPELGTKYGYYVIILVSIIIVVISVAIFKKKKYF
;
A
#
# COMPACT_ATOMS: atom_id res chain seq x y z
N MET A 1 -32.45 -6.74 3.78
CA MET A 1 -33.44 -5.89 3.06
C MET A 1 -33.60 -6.37 1.61
N ASN A 2 -34.77 -6.15 1.01
CA ASN A 2 -35.02 -6.53 -0.37
C ASN A 2 -35.27 -5.29 -1.21
N TYR A 3 -34.74 -5.29 -2.43
CA TYR A 3 -34.88 -4.19 -3.39
C TYR A 3 -35.32 -4.76 -4.73
N GLU A 4 -36.16 -4.04 -5.46
CA GLU A 4 -36.64 -4.44 -6.77
C GLU A 4 -36.15 -3.47 -7.83
N VAL A 5 -35.59 -4.00 -8.92
CA VAL A 5 -35.20 -3.22 -10.08
C VAL A 5 -36.38 -3.13 -11.03
N LYS A 6 -36.98 -1.96 -11.18
CA LYS A 6 -37.95 -1.65 -12.24
C LYS A 6 -37.25 -0.90 -13.38
N SER A 7 -37.91 -0.88 -14.54
CA SER A 7 -37.34 -0.34 -15.80
C SER A 7 -36.70 1.06 -15.69
N ASP A 8 -37.09 1.85 -14.69
CA ASP A 8 -36.63 3.22 -14.51
C ASP A 8 -36.06 3.54 -13.11
N ASN A 9 -36.18 2.63 -12.13
CA ASN A 9 -35.78 2.86 -10.75
C ASN A 9 -35.44 1.60 -9.96
N LEU A 10 -34.66 1.79 -8.91
CA LEU A 10 -34.48 0.83 -7.83
C LEU A 10 -35.51 1.14 -6.73
N ILE A 11 -36.30 0.17 -6.30
CA ILE A 11 -37.40 0.36 -5.31
C ILE A 11 -37.15 -0.57 -4.12
N ILE A 12 -37.36 -0.07 -2.89
CA ILE A 12 -37.32 -0.90 -1.68
C ILE A 12 -38.55 -1.81 -1.71
N SER A 13 -38.35 -3.12 -1.65
CA SER A 13 -39.42 -4.08 -1.52
C SER A 13 -39.61 -4.49 -0.06
N TYR A 14 -40.75 -4.21 0.50
CA TYR A 14 -41.12 -4.62 1.87
C TYR A 14 -41.64 -6.05 1.95
N ASP A 15 -41.79 -6.72 0.78
CA ASP A 15 -42.27 -8.10 0.71
C ASP A 15 -41.23 -9.07 1.29
N LYS A 16 -41.72 -10.22 1.78
CA LYS A 16 -40.85 -11.35 2.14
C LYS A 16 -40.10 -11.80 0.90
N PHE A 17 -38.84 -12.23 1.10
CA PHE A 17 -38.02 -12.79 0.02
C PHE A 17 -38.77 -13.93 -0.69
N ASP A 18 -39.02 -13.74 -1.99
CA ASP A 18 -39.57 -14.76 -2.88
C ASP A 18 -38.58 -15.04 -4.00
N ILE A 19 -38.10 -16.29 -4.08
CA ILE A 19 -37.11 -16.74 -5.06
C ILE A 19 -37.63 -16.64 -6.51
N ASN A 20 -38.95 -16.66 -6.71
CA ASN A 20 -39.59 -16.59 -8.05
C ASN A 20 -39.71 -15.15 -8.57
N LYS A 21 -39.42 -14.13 -7.74
CA LYS A 21 -39.53 -12.73 -8.14
C LYS A 21 -38.37 -12.34 -9.05
N ASN A 22 -38.67 -11.75 -10.20
CA ASN A 22 -37.70 -11.28 -11.16
C ASN A 22 -37.13 -9.88 -10.77
N ASN A 23 -35.90 -9.61 -11.19
CA ASN A 23 -35.22 -8.32 -10.95
C ASN A 23 -35.07 -7.96 -9.46
N LEU A 24 -34.84 -8.96 -8.62
CA LEU A 24 -34.70 -8.81 -7.18
C LEU A 24 -33.24 -8.64 -6.78
N ILE A 25 -32.97 -7.68 -5.89
CA ILE A 25 -31.73 -7.54 -5.15
C ILE A 25 -32.04 -7.77 -3.67
N ALA A 26 -31.35 -8.72 -3.05
CA ALA A 26 -31.53 -9.04 -1.65
C ALA A 26 -30.22 -8.93 -0.90
N VAL A 27 -30.25 -8.35 0.30
CA VAL A 27 -29.11 -8.28 1.20
C VAL A 27 -29.47 -9.02 2.49
N PHE A 28 -28.63 -9.99 2.86
CA PHE A 28 -28.79 -10.82 4.04
C PHE A 28 -27.52 -10.78 4.88
N ASN A 29 -27.65 -10.94 6.19
CA ASN A 29 -26.53 -11.39 6.99
C ASN A 29 -26.32 -12.90 6.86
N THR A 30 -25.18 -13.41 7.35
CA THR A 30 -24.85 -14.85 7.23
C THR A 30 -25.91 -15.76 7.86
N ASP A 31 -26.49 -15.38 9.01
CA ASP A 31 -27.51 -16.19 9.69
C ASP A 31 -28.85 -16.22 8.94
N GLU A 32 -29.27 -15.08 8.40
CA GLU A 32 -30.46 -14.98 7.56
C GLU A 32 -30.31 -15.79 6.28
N TYR A 33 -29.14 -15.67 5.62
CA TYR A 33 -28.85 -16.43 4.40
C TYR A 33 -28.90 -17.94 4.65
N ASN A 34 -28.32 -18.42 5.73
CA ASN A 34 -28.34 -19.85 6.08
C ASN A 34 -29.77 -20.37 6.26
N LYS A 35 -30.63 -19.61 6.95
CA LYS A 35 -32.08 -19.98 7.13
C LYS A 35 -32.84 -20.04 5.79
N ILE A 36 -32.49 -19.13 4.85
CA ILE A 36 -33.13 -19.08 3.54
C ILE A 36 -32.58 -20.19 2.65
N SER A 37 -31.31 -20.47 2.67
CA SER A 37 -30.67 -21.53 1.87
C SER A 37 -31.14 -22.92 2.26
N ASP A 38 -31.49 -23.14 3.54
CA ASP A 38 -32.13 -24.40 3.96
C ASP A 38 -33.52 -24.62 3.35
N LYS A 39 -34.21 -23.53 3.02
CA LYS A 39 -35.54 -23.56 2.44
C LYS A 39 -35.55 -23.73 0.91
N TYR A 40 -34.51 -23.24 0.22
CA TYR A 40 -34.41 -23.23 -1.24
C TYR A 40 -33.17 -24.01 -1.70
N SER A 41 -33.38 -25.13 -2.41
CA SER A 41 -32.31 -26.02 -2.86
C SER A 41 -31.30 -25.32 -3.77
N GLU A 42 -31.72 -24.36 -4.57
CA GLU A 42 -30.89 -23.58 -5.47
C GLU A 42 -29.82 -22.72 -4.72
N LEU A 43 -30.09 -22.36 -3.46
CA LEU A 43 -29.19 -21.57 -2.62
C LEU A 43 -28.27 -22.43 -1.74
N LYS A 44 -28.51 -23.78 -1.69
CA LYS A 44 -27.67 -24.70 -0.87
C LYS A 44 -26.25 -24.86 -1.42
N ILE A 45 -25.99 -24.43 -2.63
CA ILE A 45 -24.71 -24.57 -3.35
C ILE A 45 -23.63 -23.69 -2.71
N TYR A 46 -24.01 -22.56 -2.11
CA TYR A 46 -23.10 -21.64 -1.50
C TYR A 46 -22.98 -21.87 0.01
N ARG A 47 -21.77 -22.20 0.46
CA ARG A 47 -21.37 -22.10 1.87
C ARG A 47 -20.15 -21.20 1.95
N ARG A 48 -20.30 -20.08 2.65
CA ARG A 48 -19.19 -19.15 2.91
C ARG A 48 -18.01 -19.90 3.51
N ASN A 49 -16.98 -20.15 2.72
CA ASN A 49 -15.72 -20.64 3.23
C ASN A 49 -14.98 -19.43 3.85
N LYS A 50 -14.93 -19.33 5.18
CA LYS A 50 -14.33 -18.21 5.93
C LYS A 50 -12.87 -17.87 5.55
N ALA A 51 -12.27 -18.64 4.64
CA ALA A 51 -10.87 -18.54 4.25
C ALA A 51 -10.57 -17.49 3.17
N TYR A 52 -11.56 -16.92 2.49
CA TYR A 52 -11.30 -16.01 1.37
C TYR A 52 -11.15 -14.56 1.84
N ASN A 53 -9.90 -14.14 2.05
CA ASN A 53 -9.53 -12.73 2.28
C ASN A 53 -9.15 -12.00 0.99
N CYS A 54 -9.64 -12.46 -0.17
CA CYS A 54 -9.34 -11.90 -1.49
C CYS A 54 -10.63 -11.69 -2.28
N THR A 55 -10.59 -10.75 -3.22
CA THR A 55 -11.67 -10.56 -4.20
C THR A 55 -11.48 -11.56 -5.33
N GLN A 56 -12.50 -12.37 -5.58
CA GLN A 56 -12.49 -13.39 -6.63
C GLN A 56 -13.91 -13.61 -7.18
N ILE A 57 -13.99 -14.20 -8.36
CA ILE A 57 -15.27 -14.59 -8.98
C ILE A 57 -15.18 -16.02 -9.49
N GLU A 58 -16.26 -16.77 -9.33
CA GLU A 58 -16.44 -18.11 -9.84
C GLU A 58 -17.70 -18.10 -10.72
N ILE A 59 -17.56 -18.58 -11.94
CA ILE A 59 -18.64 -18.57 -12.92
C ILE A 59 -19.13 -20.00 -13.12
N HIS A 60 -20.40 -20.21 -12.84
CA HIS A 60 -21.11 -21.48 -13.03
C HIS A 60 -22.16 -21.33 -14.13
N SER A 61 -22.75 -22.44 -14.58
CA SER A 61 -23.80 -22.45 -15.62
C SER A 61 -25.02 -21.61 -15.25
N ASP A 62 -25.41 -21.65 -13.98
CA ASP A 62 -26.70 -21.11 -13.52
C ASP A 62 -26.58 -19.88 -12.60
N TYR A 63 -25.37 -19.62 -12.09
CA TYR A 63 -25.08 -18.48 -11.22
C TYR A 63 -23.62 -18.06 -11.33
N ILE A 64 -23.35 -16.83 -10.92
CA ILE A 64 -22.01 -16.27 -10.73
C ILE A 64 -21.84 -15.99 -9.25
N TYR A 65 -20.77 -16.52 -8.65
CA TYR A 65 -20.40 -16.25 -7.28
C TYR A 65 -19.21 -15.30 -7.22
N GLY A 66 -19.32 -14.22 -6.46
CA GLY A 66 -18.25 -13.27 -6.23
C GLY A 66 -18.00 -13.09 -4.74
N ALA A 67 -16.77 -13.32 -4.28
CA ALA A 67 -16.31 -12.90 -2.96
C ALA A 67 -15.58 -11.57 -3.10
N PHE A 68 -15.93 -10.58 -2.27
CA PHE A 68 -15.34 -9.24 -2.29
C PHE A 68 -14.64 -8.95 -0.96
N SER A 69 -13.42 -8.47 -1.03
CA SER A 69 -12.61 -8.10 0.13
C SER A 69 -12.01 -6.71 -0.10
N ILE A 70 -12.75 -5.68 0.31
CA ILE A 70 -12.43 -4.28 0.05
C ILE A 70 -11.48 -3.75 1.13
N PRO A 71 -10.30 -3.24 0.79
CA PRO A 71 -9.40 -2.65 1.77
C PRO A 71 -9.99 -1.39 2.38
N THR A 72 -9.72 -1.16 3.65
CA THR A 72 -10.04 0.11 4.32
C THR A 72 -8.87 1.07 4.19
N ARG A 73 -9.13 2.39 4.21
CA ARG A 73 -8.08 3.43 4.19
C ARG A 73 -7.06 3.26 5.32
N ASP A 74 -7.52 2.79 6.46
CA ASP A 74 -6.66 2.37 7.57
C ASP A 74 -6.46 0.87 7.51
N ILE A 75 -5.29 0.45 7.02
CA ILE A 75 -4.93 -0.98 6.88
C ILE A 75 -4.84 -1.76 8.20
N SER A 76 -4.86 -1.07 9.34
CA SER A 76 -4.95 -1.73 10.66
C SER A 76 -6.37 -2.24 10.95
N LYS A 77 -7.38 -1.67 10.27
CA LYS A 77 -8.78 -2.07 10.43
C LYS A 77 -9.11 -3.27 9.56
N LYS A 78 -10.16 -3.98 9.97
CA LYS A 78 -10.69 -5.10 9.19
C LYS A 78 -11.19 -4.60 7.83
N LYS A 79 -10.94 -5.39 6.79
CA LYS A 79 -11.50 -5.17 5.45
C LYS A 79 -13.02 -5.32 5.48
N ASN A 80 -13.72 -4.64 4.58
CA ASN A 80 -15.13 -4.92 4.32
C ASN A 80 -15.22 -6.16 3.43
N VAL A 81 -15.85 -7.20 3.95
CA VAL A 81 -15.95 -8.48 3.25
C VAL A 81 -17.42 -8.84 3.09
N PHE A 82 -17.82 -9.10 1.85
CA PHE A 82 -19.16 -9.55 1.51
C PHE A 82 -19.11 -10.50 0.32
N ASP A 83 -20.18 -11.26 0.16
CA ASP A 83 -20.35 -12.16 -0.97
C ASP A 83 -21.49 -11.68 -1.85
N CYS A 84 -21.38 -11.95 -3.15
CA CYS A 84 -22.38 -11.61 -4.16
C CYS A 84 -22.69 -12.86 -4.98
N ILE A 85 -23.96 -13.26 -5.03
CA ILE A 85 -24.44 -14.36 -5.85
C ILE A 85 -25.39 -13.78 -6.88
N MET A 86 -25.01 -13.88 -8.14
CA MET A 86 -25.77 -13.34 -9.25
C MET A 86 -26.38 -14.47 -10.06
N PHE A 87 -27.71 -14.43 -10.18
CA PHE A 87 -28.52 -15.25 -11.09
C PHE A 87 -28.99 -14.39 -12.25
N LYS A 88 -29.56 -15.00 -13.30
CA LYS A 88 -30.09 -14.25 -14.45
C LYS A 88 -31.14 -13.21 -14.08
N ASN A 89 -31.94 -13.49 -13.03
CA ASN A 89 -33.08 -12.67 -12.62
C ASN A 89 -32.98 -12.05 -11.23
N ARG A 90 -31.86 -12.24 -10.51
CA ARG A 90 -31.68 -11.72 -9.15
C ARG A 90 -30.23 -11.62 -8.75
N ILE A 91 -29.92 -10.73 -7.78
CA ILE A 91 -28.62 -10.61 -7.11
C ILE A 91 -28.86 -10.75 -5.61
N ILE A 92 -28.06 -11.58 -4.97
CA ILE A 92 -28.08 -11.80 -3.52
C ILE A 92 -26.72 -11.41 -2.95
N PHE A 93 -26.74 -10.51 -2.00
CA PHE A 93 -25.54 -10.16 -1.23
C PHE A 93 -25.62 -10.79 0.17
N VAL A 94 -24.48 -11.27 0.66
CA VAL A 94 -24.33 -11.75 2.05
C VAL A 94 -23.29 -10.88 2.73
N ASP A 95 -23.72 -10.02 3.62
CA ASP A 95 -22.91 -9.00 4.28
C ASP A 95 -23.25 -8.87 5.77
N ASP A 96 -22.27 -9.14 6.63
CA ASP A 96 -22.41 -8.99 8.09
C ASP A 96 -21.99 -7.59 8.59
N SER A 97 -21.52 -6.72 7.68
CA SER A 97 -20.94 -5.40 8.01
C SER A 97 -21.84 -4.21 7.69
N CYS A 98 -23.00 -4.45 7.08
CA CYS A 98 -23.91 -3.43 6.52
C CYS A 98 -23.21 -2.49 5.50
N TYR A 99 -22.12 -2.95 4.88
CA TYR A 99 -21.38 -2.16 3.89
C TYR A 99 -22.11 -2.08 2.56
N VAL A 100 -22.67 -3.22 2.13
CA VAL A 100 -23.46 -3.33 0.88
C VAL A 100 -24.71 -2.45 0.95
N GLU A 101 -25.45 -2.48 2.07
CA GLU A 101 -26.65 -1.66 2.25
C GLU A 101 -26.36 -0.17 2.08
N LYS A 102 -25.27 0.31 2.70
CA LYS A 102 -24.84 1.72 2.56
C LYS A 102 -24.53 2.12 1.13
N ILE A 103 -23.95 1.22 0.33
CA ILE A 103 -23.69 1.49 -1.10
C ILE A 103 -25.01 1.52 -1.87
N ILE A 104 -25.91 0.59 -1.61
CA ILE A 104 -27.20 0.56 -2.28
C ILE A 104 -28.01 1.83 -1.98
N GLU A 105 -28.04 2.29 -0.73
CA GLU A 105 -28.68 3.54 -0.35
C GLU A 105 -28.12 4.75 -1.14
N LEU A 106 -26.80 4.85 -1.29
CA LEU A 106 -26.18 5.90 -2.08
C LEU A 106 -26.54 5.82 -3.58
N LEU A 107 -26.77 4.61 -4.11
CA LEU A 107 -27.20 4.40 -5.49
C LEU A 107 -28.68 4.77 -5.71
N PHE A 108 -29.52 4.74 -4.65
CA PHE A 108 -30.90 5.20 -4.70
C PHE A 108 -31.02 6.71 -5.00
N ASP A 109 -30.16 7.52 -4.40
CA ASP A 109 -30.25 8.99 -4.50
C ASP A 109 -29.90 9.54 -5.90
N THR A 110 -29.43 8.69 -6.81
CA THR A 110 -28.95 9.14 -8.13
C THR A 110 -30.03 9.33 -9.21
N GLY A 111 -31.32 9.22 -8.87
CA GLY A 111 -32.47 9.63 -9.72
C GLY A 111 -32.89 8.65 -10.81
N ASN A 112 -33.89 9.05 -11.61
CA ASN A 112 -34.53 8.26 -12.68
C ASN A 112 -33.53 7.74 -13.72
N LYS A 113 -33.42 6.43 -13.88
CA LYS A 113 -32.48 5.75 -14.78
C LYS A 113 -33.26 4.99 -15.84
N LYS A 114 -33.25 5.51 -17.08
CA LYS A 114 -33.92 4.82 -18.21
C LYS A 114 -33.26 3.46 -18.50
N ASN A 115 -34.09 2.43 -18.70
CA ASN A 115 -33.67 1.06 -19.01
C ASN A 115 -32.72 0.45 -17.98
N TYR A 116 -33.06 0.54 -16.70
CA TYR A 116 -32.26 0.00 -15.61
C TYR A 116 -32.39 -1.53 -15.53
N SER A 117 -31.28 -2.24 -15.42
CA SER A 117 -31.22 -3.70 -15.36
C SER A 117 -30.31 -4.16 -14.22
N LEU A 118 -30.40 -5.42 -13.81
CA LEU A 118 -29.51 -6.01 -12.81
C LEU A 118 -28.04 -5.89 -13.20
N GLY A 119 -27.70 -6.06 -14.48
CA GLY A 119 -26.34 -5.88 -14.97
C GLY A 119 -25.84 -4.44 -14.83
N LYS A 120 -26.68 -3.43 -15.14
CA LYS A 120 -26.34 -2.02 -14.93
C LYS A 120 -26.17 -1.71 -13.45
N PHE A 121 -27.07 -2.20 -12.61
CA PHE A 121 -26.94 -2.07 -11.15
C PHE A 121 -25.61 -2.65 -10.67
N PHE A 122 -25.25 -3.85 -11.09
CA PHE A 122 -23.98 -4.47 -10.70
C PHE A 122 -22.77 -3.63 -11.12
N CYS A 123 -22.77 -3.09 -12.36
CA CYS A 123 -21.69 -2.21 -12.85
C CYS A 123 -21.59 -0.91 -12.04
N GLU A 124 -22.71 -0.31 -11.65
CA GLU A 124 -22.71 0.88 -10.79
C GLU A 124 -22.23 0.54 -9.38
N PHE A 125 -22.69 -0.58 -8.83
CA PHE A 125 -22.28 -1.07 -7.53
C PHE A 125 -20.75 -1.26 -7.46
N ILE A 126 -20.15 -2.00 -8.41
CA ILE A 126 -18.69 -2.20 -8.42
C ILE A 126 -17.95 -0.89 -8.68
N SER A 127 -18.50 0.01 -9.49
CA SER A 127 -17.92 1.34 -9.73
C SER A 127 -17.87 2.19 -8.45
N HIS A 128 -18.86 2.01 -7.58
CA HIS A 128 -18.90 2.71 -6.28
C HIS A 128 -17.83 2.22 -5.30
N LEU A 129 -17.39 0.96 -5.42
CA LEU A 129 -16.32 0.39 -4.59
C LEU A 129 -14.98 1.13 -4.73
N ILE A 130 -14.71 1.68 -5.93
CA ILE A 130 -13.46 2.38 -6.26
C ILE A 130 -13.62 3.90 -6.38
N LEU A 131 -14.82 4.44 -6.11
CA LEU A 131 -15.14 5.86 -6.39
C LEU A 131 -14.20 6.85 -5.73
N LYS A 132 -13.73 6.54 -4.53
CA LYS A 132 -12.87 7.41 -3.71
C LYS A 132 -11.40 7.00 -3.72
N ASP A 133 -11.03 6.00 -4.52
CA ASP A 133 -9.69 5.42 -4.46
C ASP A 133 -8.63 6.33 -5.08
N LEU A 134 -8.98 7.11 -6.12
CA LEU A 134 -8.04 8.08 -6.69
C LEU A 134 -7.65 9.14 -5.65
N THR A 135 -8.63 9.72 -4.97
CA THR A 135 -8.36 10.70 -3.88
C THR A 135 -7.52 10.07 -2.75
N PHE A 136 -7.73 8.79 -2.46
CA PHE A 136 -6.90 8.09 -1.48
C PHE A 136 -5.46 7.91 -1.95
N LEU A 137 -5.22 7.63 -3.24
CA LEU A 137 -3.86 7.57 -3.80
C LEU A 137 -3.17 8.94 -3.78
N GLU A 138 -3.88 10.03 -4.03
CA GLU A 138 -3.39 11.41 -3.87
C GLU A 138 -3.00 11.71 -2.41
N GLU A 139 -3.78 11.23 -1.42
CA GLU A 139 -3.42 11.33 -0.01
C GLU A 139 -2.13 10.54 0.33
N ILE A 140 -1.93 9.38 -0.30
CA ILE A 140 -0.70 8.58 -0.15
C ILE A 140 0.50 9.30 -0.77
N GLU A 141 0.35 9.89 -1.95
CA GLU A 141 1.38 10.72 -2.59
C GLU A 141 1.81 11.85 -1.67
N GLY A 142 0.86 12.59 -1.09
CA GLY A 142 1.14 13.64 -0.12
C GLY A 142 1.87 13.13 1.14
N LYS A 143 1.65 11.86 1.56
CA LYS A 143 2.42 11.24 2.65
C LYS A 143 3.84 10.92 2.22
N LEU A 144 4.05 10.42 1.00
CA LEU A 144 5.38 10.15 0.44
C LEU A 144 6.19 11.43 0.31
N SER A 145 5.61 12.52 -0.21
CA SER A 145 6.27 13.82 -0.30
C SER A 145 6.69 14.37 1.08
N LYS A 146 5.89 14.16 2.12
CA LYS A 146 6.29 14.51 3.50
C LYS A 146 7.45 13.65 4.00
N ILE A 147 7.50 12.36 3.63
CA ILE A 147 8.62 11.45 3.99
C ILE A 147 9.89 11.85 3.23
N GLU A 148 9.80 12.23 1.97
CA GLU A 148 10.90 12.78 1.18
C GLU A 148 11.50 14.03 1.83
N ASN A 149 10.67 14.96 2.25
CA ASN A 149 11.11 16.17 2.97
C ASN A 149 11.82 15.85 4.31
N ILE A 150 11.48 14.74 4.98
CA ILE A 150 12.20 14.25 6.16
C ILE A 150 13.64 13.88 5.80
N VAL A 151 13.86 13.26 4.64
CA VAL A 151 15.21 12.89 4.16
C VAL A 151 15.99 14.15 3.80
N ILE A 152 15.40 15.06 3.03
CA ILE A 152 16.04 16.32 2.60
C ILE A 152 16.48 17.17 3.80
N ASN A 153 15.68 17.21 4.85
CA ASN A 153 15.97 17.97 6.07
C ASN A 153 16.83 17.21 7.09
N HIS A 154 17.41 16.06 6.72
CA HIS A 154 18.27 15.23 7.57
C HIS A 154 17.65 14.81 8.92
N ASN A 155 16.33 14.79 9.02
CA ASN A 155 15.59 14.38 10.22
C ASN A 155 15.05 12.94 10.03
N PHE A 156 15.86 11.96 10.37
CA PHE A 156 15.57 10.55 10.10
C PHE A 156 14.64 9.87 11.12
N ASP A 157 14.09 10.63 12.08
CA ASP A 157 13.21 10.07 13.10
C ASP A 157 11.98 9.42 12.49
N LYS A 158 11.79 8.15 12.82
CA LYS A 158 10.64 7.34 12.37
C LYS A 158 10.50 7.18 10.84
N PHE A 159 11.54 7.52 10.06
CA PHE A 159 11.53 7.37 8.60
C PHE A 159 11.10 5.94 8.19
N ASN A 160 11.81 4.91 8.67
CA ASN A 160 11.57 3.52 8.30
C ASN A 160 10.14 3.07 8.63
N SER A 161 9.60 3.45 9.79
CA SER A 161 8.24 3.07 10.18
C SER A 161 7.17 3.74 9.33
N LYS A 162 7.33 5.03 9.01
CA LYS A 162 6.41 5.78 8.15
C LYS A 162 6.41 5.23 6.72
N LEU A 163 7.61 5.02 6.15
CA LEU A 163 7.74 4.48 4.80
C LEU A 163 7.18 3.06 4.71
N ALA A 164 7.44 2.21 5.71
CA ALA A 164 6.92 0.84 5.75
C ALA A 164 5.37 0.80 5.78
N GLN A 165 4.73 1.71 6.52
CA GLN A 165 3.27 1.83 6.55
C GLN A 165 2.70 2.18 5.17
N VAL A 166 3.31 3.15 4.47
CA VAL A 166 2.88 3.55 3.13
C VAL A 166 3.09 2.42 2.13
N LYS A 167 4.26 1.78 2.14
CA LYS A 167 4.55 0.61 1.28
C LYS A 167 3.55 -0.53 1.49
N LYS A 168 3.17 -0.80 2.74
CA LYS A 168 2.16 -1.80 3.05
C LYS A 168 0.78 -1.43 2.49
N SER A 169 0.38 -0.15 2.60
CA SER A 169 -0.87 0.33 2.00
C SER A 169 -0.88 0.13 0.50
N LEU A 170 0.16 0.58 -0.19
CA LEU A 170 0.31 0.44 -1.64
C LEU A 170 0.26 -1.02 -2.10
N LEU A 171 0.90 -1.94 -1.35
CA LEU A 171 0.86 -3.37 -1.66
C LEU A 171 -0.55 -3.96 -1.56
N VAL A 172 -1.32 -3.55 -0.53
CA VAL A 172 -2.70 -4.01 -0.33
C VAL A 172 -3.60 -3.53 -1.48
N TYR A 173 -3.50 -2.25 -1.86
CA TYR A 173 -4.31 -1.69 -2.95
C TYR A 173 -3.89 -2.22 -4.32
N TYR A 174 -2.62 -2.40 -4.58
CA TYR A 174 -2.13 -3.05 -5.80
C TYR A 174 -2.73 -4.45 -6.00
N ARG A 175 -2.72 -5.27 -4.94
CA ARG A 175 -3.34 -6.60 -4.97
C ARG A 175 -4.86 -6.52 -5.18
N TYR A 176 -5.51 -5.58 -4.55
CA TYR A 176 -6.95 -5.36 -4.69
C TYR A 176 -7.33 -5.01 -6.13
N TYR A 177 -6.64 -4.06 -6.76
CA TYR A 177 -6.89 -3.71 -8.16
C TYR A 177 -6.56 -4.85 -9.11
N SER A 178 -5.49 -5.60 -8.87
CA SER A 178 -5.17 -6.79 -9.67
C SER A 178 -6.27 -7.85 -9.61
N GLN A 179 -6.88 -8.05 -8.44
CA GLN A 179 -8.01 -8.97 -8.26
C GLN A 179 -9.29 -8.47 -8.96
N LEU A 180 -9.55 -7.15 -8.92
CA LEU A 180 -10.68 -6.56 -9.65
C LEU A 180 -10.50 -6.69 -11.17
N LEU A 181 -9.28 -6.54 -11.69
CA LEU A 181 -9.01 -6.76 -13.12
C LEU A 181 -9.26 -8.21 -13.52
N ALA A 182 -8.73 -9.17 -12.74
CA ALA A 182 -8.98 -10.59 -12.97
C ALA A 182 -10.49 -10.91 -12.94
N LEU A 183 -11.26 -10.28 -12.04
CA LEU A 183 -12.71 -10.39 -12.01
C LEU A 183 -13.33 -9.88 -13.33
N CYS A 184 -12.92 -8.71 -13.81
CA CYS A 184 -13.42 -8.16 -15.07
C CYS A 184 -13.11 -9.07 -16.27
N ASP A 185 -11.90 -9.61 -16.31
CA ASP A 185 -11.48 -10.48 -17.42
C ASP A 185 -12.22 -11.81 -17.41
N ASN A 186 -12.47 -12.40 -16.24
CA ASN A 186 -13.31 -13.60 -16.12
C ASN A 186 -14.74 -13.34 -16.62
N ILE A 187 -15.34 -12.19 -16.25
CA ILE A 187 -16.69 -11.84 -16.74
C ILE A 187 -16.69 -11.65 -18.26
N LYS A 188 -15.69 -10.97 -18.84
CA LYS A 188 -15.58 -10.74 -20.29
C LYS A 188 -15.35 -12.03 -21.07
N ALA A 189 -14.59 -12.97 -20.52
CA ALA A 189 -14.29 -14.26 -21.15
C ALA A 189 -15.48 -15.23 -21.14
N THR A 190 -16.51 -14.93 -20.37
CA THR A 190 -17.65 -15.84 -20.24
C THR A 190 -18.64 -15.59 -21.38
N GLU A 191 -18.84 -16.60 -22.22
CA GLU A 191 -19.84 -16.64 -23.30
C GLU A 191 -21.28 -16.83 -22.77
N SER A 192 -21.52 -16.58 -21.48
CA SER A 192 -22.81 -16.82 -20.86
C SER A 192 -23.82 -15.70 -21.15
N ASP A 193 -25.06 -16.07 -21.36
CA ASP A 193 -26.23 -15.17 -21.50
C ASP A 193 -26.58 -14.35 -20.24
N PHE A 194 -25.65 -14.32 -19.24
CA PHE A 194 -25.84 -13.56 -18.00
C PHE A 194 -25.80 -12.06 -18.21
N PHE A 195 -24.94 -11.60 -19.15
CA PHE A 195 -24.73 -10.20 -19.36
C PHE A 195 -25.10 -9.77 -20.79
N TYR A 196 -25.97 -8.79 -20.92
CA TYR A 196 -26.23 -8.11 -22.18
C TYR A 196 -24.98 -7.34 -22.66
N LYS A 197 -24.86 -7.14 -23.98
CA LYS A 197 -23.74 -6.41 -24.61
C LYS A 197 -23.46 -5.05 -23.96
N ASP A 198 -24.50 -4.32 -23.54
CA ASP A 198 -24.36 -3.03 -22.85
C ASP A 198 -23.66 -3.19 -21.49
N THR A 199 -23.95 -4.26 -20.76
CA THR A 199 -23.30 -4.55 -19.47
C THR A 199 -21.82 -4.88 -19.64
N ILE A 200 -21.47 -5.68 -20.66
CA ILE A 200 -20.06 -5.99 -21.01
C ILE A 200 -19.29 -4.71 -21.34
N ARG A 201 -19.92 -3.76 -22.06
CA ARG A 201 -19.30 -2.45 -22.32
C ARG A 201 -19.04 -1.67 -21.03
N LEU A 202 -19.96 -1.64 -20.09
CA LEU A 202 -19.80 -0.97 -18.79
C LEU A 202 -18.71 -1.63 -17.95
N ILE A 203 -18.61 -2.96 -17.95
CA ILE A 203 -17.53 -3.70 -17.30
C ILE A 203 -16.17 -3.35 -17.93
N SER A 204 -16.11 -3.17 -19.24
CA SER A 204 -14.87 -2.74 -19.92
C SER A 204 -14.44 -1.34 -19.51
N LEU A 205 -15.37 -0.41 -19.35
CA LEU A 205 -15.08 0.93 -18.83
C LEU A 205 -14.64 0.91 -17.36
N PHE A 206 -15.27 0.05 -16.56
CA PHE A 206 -14.82 -0.16 -15.17
C PHE A 206 -13.41 -0.75 -15.12
N SER A 207 -13.10 -1.76 -15.95
CA SER A 207 -11.78 -2.36 -16.07
C SER A 207 -10.70 -1.31 -16.39
N GLN A 208 -10.96 -0.39 -17.32
CA GLN A 208 -10.04 0.70 -17.66
C GLN A 208 -9.78 1.64 -16.45
N ARG A 209 -10.81 1.92 -15.65
CA ARG A 209 -10.64 2.73 -14.42
C ARG A 209 -9.78 2.01 -13.39
N VAL A 210 -10.01 0.70 -13.20
CA VAL A 210 -9.20 -0.12 -12.28
C VAL A 210 -7.76 -0.22 -12.75
N GLU A 211 -7.52 -0.38 -14.08
CA GLU A 211 -6.17 -0.40 -14.66
C GLU A 211 -5.43 0.89 -14.36
N ARG A 212 -6.10 2.04 -14.54
CA ARG A 212 -5.51 3.34 -14.18
C ARG A 212 -5.12 3.41 -12.71
N LEU A 213 -6.00 2.99 -11.79
CA LEU A 213 -5.71 2.98 -10.34
C LEU A 213 -4.54 2.07 -10.00
N LYS A 214 -4.44 0.91 -10.67
CA LYS A 214 -3.32 -0.01 -10.53
C LYS A 214 -2.01 0.64 -10.96
N THR A 215 -1.99 1.28 -12.15
CA THR A 215 -0.82 1.99 -12.69
C THR A 215 -0.37 3.12 -11.76
N GLU A 216 -1.30 3.95 -11.27
CA GLU A 216 -1.00 5.00 -10.27
C GLU A 216 -0.39 4.39 -8.99
N THR A 217 -0.91 3.24 -8.55
CA THR A 217 -0.35 2.55 -7.38
C THR A 217 1.07 2.03 -7.65
N GLU A 218 1.37 1.57 -8.86
CA GLU A 218 2.73 1.18 -9.28
C GLU A 218 3.69 2.37 -9.26
N LEU A 219 3.30 3.51 -9.82
CA LEU A 219 4.10 4.74 -9.80
C LEU A 219 4.41 5.19 -8.36
N LEU A 220 3.43 5.16 -7.47
CA LEU A 220 3.65 5.49 -6.06
C LEU A 220 4.57 4.48 -5.34
N ARG A 221 4.53 3.21 -5.73
CA ARG A 221 5.47 2.20 -5.23
C ARG A 221 6.90 2.50 -5.68
N GLU A 222 7.09 2.82 -6.96
CA GLU A 222 8.40 3.25 -7.50
C GLU A 222 8.91 4.50 -6.79
N TYR A 223 8.06 5.51 -6.61
CA TYR A 223 8.41 6.71 -5.84
C TYR A 223 8.84 6.37 -4.41
N SER A 224 8.16 5.43 -3.75
CA SER A 224 8.54 4.97 -2.41
C SER A 224 9.91 4.27 -2.36
N ILE A 225 10.33 3.63 -3.46
CA ILE A 225 11.67 3.04 -3.60
C ILE A 225 12.71 4.13 -3.78
N GLN A 226 12.44 5.12 -4.65
CA GLN A 226 13.34 6.26 -4.85
C GLN A 226 13.62 7.04 -3.56
N ILE A 227 12.60 7.27 -2.73
CA ILE A 227 12.77 7.91 -1.41
C ILE A 227 13.67 7.04 -0.50
N GLN A 228 13.52 5.72 -0.55
CA GLN A 228 14.37 4.82 0.23
C GLN A 228 15.83 4.88 -0.23
N ASP A 229 16.07 4.91 -1.53
CA ASP A 229 17.42 4.99 -2.11
C ASP A 229 18.07 6.33 -1.79
N MET A 230 17.31 7.42 -1.84
CA MET A 230 17.75 8.74 -1.41
C MET A 230 18.18 8.74 0.08
N TYR A 231 17.37 8.12 0.95
CA TYR A 231 17.73 7.95 2.37
C TYR A 231 19.03 7.16 2.56
N GLN A 232 19.21 6.05 1.84
CA GLN A 232 20.41 5.24 1.92
C GLN A 232 21.64 6.03 1.46
N THR A 233 21.51 6.81 0.38
CA THR A 233 22.56 7.68 -0.12
C THR A 233 22.95 8.71 0.93
N GLU A 234 22.00 9.37 1.55
CA GLU A 234 22.23 10.39 2.57
C GLU A 234 22.92 9.81 3.83
N VAL A 235 22.48 8.62 4.27
CA VAL A 235 23.16 7.89 5.36
C VAL A 235 24.60 7.56 4.99
N SER A 236 24.85 7.13 3.74
CA SER A 236 26.20 6.79 3.26
C SER A 236 27.11 8.02 3.18
N VAL A 237 26.59 9.16 2.74
CA VAL A 237 27.33 10.44 2.73
C VAL A 237 27.73 10.82 4.16
N ARG A 238 26.79 10.80 5.10
CA ARG A 238 27.06 11.11 6.50
C ARG A 238 28.07 10.16 7.15
N GLN A 239 27.96 8.86 6.84
CA GLN A 239 28.93 7.86 7.31
C GLN A 239 30.33 8.14 6.77
N ASN A 240 30.45 8.52 5.49
CA ASN A 240 31.72 8.88 4.88
C ASN A 240 32.35 10.13 5.56
N ASP A 241 31.54 11.13 5.88
CA ASP A 241 32.03 12.34 6.58
C ASP A 241 32.50 12.01 7.99
N ILE A 242 31.84 11.15 8.73
CA ILE A 242 32.31 10.65 10.03
C ILE A 242 33.66 9.93 9.87
N MET A 243 33.77 9.05 8.84
CA MET A 243 35.05 8.35 8.56
C MET A 243 36.17 9.29 8.20
N LYS A 244 35.92 10.39 7.46
CA LYS A 244 36.92 11.43 7.17
C LYS A 244 37.43 12.07 8.46
N VAL A 245 36.53 12.51 9.35
CA VAL A 245 36.88 13.10 10.63
C VAL A 245 37.71 12.13 11.47
N LEU A 246 37.28 10.88 11.58
CA LEU A 246 38.03 9.85 12.32
C LEU A 246 39.42 9.63 11.73
N THR A 247 39.56 9.58 10.40
CA THR A 247 40.82 9.41 9.71
C THR A 247 41.77 10.61 9.99
N ILE A 248 41.24 11.84 9.97
CA ILE A 248 42.04 13.04 10.28
C ILE A 248 42.58 12.97 11.72
N VAL A 249 41.71 12.69 12.69
CA VAL A 249 42.06 12.60 14.10
C VAL A 249 43.12 11.52 14.32
N THR A 250 42.86 10.30 13.83
CA THR A 250 43.81 9.17 14.02
C THR A 250 45.14 9.40 13.36
N THR A 251 45.20 9.99 12.15
CA THR A 251 46.44 10.25 11.43
C THR A 251 47.30 11.32 12.13
N ILE A 252 46.68 12.28 12.81
CA ILE A 252 47.38 13.30 13.58
C ILE A 252 47.86 12.74 14.92
N PHE A 253 47.01 12.03 15.65
CA PHE A 253 47.33 11.59 17.01
C PHE A 253 48.24 10.36 17.08
N LEU A 254 48.19 9.46 16.10
CA LEU A 254 48.98 8.22 16.12
C LEU A 254 50.49 8.47 16.15
N PRO A 255 51.09 9.30 15.26
CA PRO A 255 52.53 9.61 15.34
C PRO A 255 52.92 10.41 16.60
N LEU A 256 52.01 11.28 17.09
CA LEU A 256 52.25 12.02 18.33
C LEU A 256 52.24 11.06 19.54
N SER A 257 51.27 10.15 19.60
CA SER A 257 51.21 9.12 20.66
C SER A 257 52.44 8.20 20.62
N LEU A 258 52.91 7.83 19.42
CA LEU A 258 54.11 7.03 19.28
C LEU A 258 55.33 7.78 19.85
N LEU A 259 55.53 9.07 19.53
CA LEU A 259 56.59 9.89 20.05
C LEU A 259 56.53 10.02 21.57
N THR A 260 55.38 10.40 22.11
CA THR A 260 55.21 10.57 23.56
C THR A 260 55.38 9.26 24.32
N SER A 261 54.88 8.15 23.77
CA SER A 261 55.05 6.82 24.36
C SER A 261 56.51 6.38 24.33
N TRP A 262 57.23 6.62 23.21
CA TRP A 262 58.66 6.28 23.09
C TRP A 262 59.50 7.01 24.11
N TYR A 263 59.35 8.31 24.24
CA TYR A 263 60.12 9.11 25.24
C TYR A 263 59.55 9.03 26.67
N GLY A 264 58.37 8.40 26.85
CA GLY A 264 57.79 8.05 28.15
C GLY A 264 58.32 6.71 28.73
N MET A 265 59.13 5.97 27.97
CA MET A 265 59.69 4.68 28.44
C MET A 265 60.84 4.91 29.46
N ASN A 266 60.84 4.08 30.51
CA ASN A 266 61.86 4.17 31.59
C ASN A 266 63.13 3.41 31.24
N PHE A 267 63.78 3.68 30.11
CA PHE A 267 65.06 3.10 29.77
C PHE A 267 66.18 3.86 30.44
N LYS A 268 67.17 3.10 30.98
CA LYS A 268 68.29 3.63 31.76
C LYS A 268 69.29 4.42 30.88
N TYR A 269 69.42 4.18 29.60
CA TYR A 269 70.35 4.82 28.66
C TYR A 269 69.53 5.36 27.45
N MET A 270 69.02 6.58 27.58
CA MET A 270 68.43 7.36 26.49
C MET A 270 69.31 8.67 26.40
N PRO A 271 70.26 8.77 25.44
CA PRO A 271 71.15 9.90 25.35
C PRO A 271 70.41 11.22 25.09
N GLU A 272 69.22 11.18 24.40
CA GLU A 272 68.42 12.35 24.07
C GLU A 272 67.80 13.01 25.32
N LEU A 273 67.44 12.23 26.35
CA LEU A 273 66.87 12.75 27.60
C LEU A 273 67.95 13.50 28.48
N GLY A 274 69.21 13.22 28.25
CA GLY A 274 70.30 13.88 28.97
C GLY A 274 70.70 15.28 28.41
N THR A 275 70.13 15.70 27.26
CA THR A 275 70.45 17.00 26.64
C THR A 275 69.50 18.09 27.13
N LYS A 276 70.11 19.32 27.42
CA LYS A 276 69.28 20.49 27.85
C LYS A 276 68.22 20.94 26.90
N TYR A 277 68.33 20.59 25.62
CA TYR A 277 67.38 21.00 24.56
C TYR A 277 66.44 19.86 24.07
N GLY A 278 66.59 18.64 24.57
CA GLY A 278 65.85 17.48 24.10
C GLY A 278 64.32 17.68 24.13
N TYR A 279 63.78 18.26 25.19
CA TYR A 279 62.32 18.57 25.31
C TYR A 279 61.85 19.56 24.22
N TYR A 280 62.60 20.62 23.94
CA TYR A 280 62.19 21.58 22.91
C TYR A 280 62.27 21.01 21.50
N VAL A 281 63.24 20.10 21.25
CA VAL A 281 63.29 19.36 19.96
C VAL A 281 62.10 18.48 19.75
N ILE A 282 61.65 17.75 20.79
CA ILE A 282 60.44 16.89 20.68
C ILE A 282 59.15 17.71 20.41
N ILE A 283 59.01 18.88 21.08
CA ILE A 283 57.90 19.79 20.80
C ILE A 283 57.97 20.30 19.35
N LEU A 284 59.11 20.69 18.86
CA LEU A 284 59.31 21.18 17.49
C LEU A 284 58.89 20.08 16.46
N VAL A 285 59.38 18.85 16.68
CA VAL A 285 59.01 17.68 15.82
C VAL A 285 57.53 17.41 15.86
N SER A 286 56.92 17.48 17.03
CA SER A 286 55.44 17.29 17.17
C SER A 286 54.66 18.35 16.39
N ILE A 287 55.08 19.62 16.47
CA ILE A 287 54.46 20.70 15.68
C ILE A 287 54.60 20.47 14.18
N ILE A 288 55.80 20.05 13.72
CA ILE A 288 56.05 19.76 12.31
C ILE A 288 55.16 18.62 11.82
N ILE A 289 54.99 17.56 12.60
CA ILE A 289 54.07 16.44 12.26
C ILE A 289 52.64 16.93 12.08
N VAL A 290 52.12 17.76 13.01
CA VAL A 290 50.76 18.32 12.91
C VAL A 290 50.61 19.18 11.66
N VAL A 291 51.59 20.10 11.42
CA VAL A 291 51.54 21.01 10.25
C VAL A 291 51.55 20.21 8.93
N ILE A 292 52.42 19.21 8.82
CA ILE A 292 52.52 18.36 7.63
C ILE A 292 51.22 17.59 7.44
N SER A 293 50.69 16.99 8.50
CA SER A 293 49.39 16.22 8.43
C SER A 293 48.26 17.11 7.97
N VAL A 294 48.10 18.30 8.54
CA VAL A 294 47.02 19.26 8.14
C VAL A 294 47.23 19.72 6.69
N ALA A 295 48.49 19.99 6.27
CA ALA A 295 48.78 20.38 4.88
C ALA A 295 48.42 19.28 3.88
N ILE A 296 48.67 18.00 4.21
CA ILE A 296 48.30 16.84 3.37
C ILE A 296 46.78 16.74 3.26
N PHE A 297 46.02 16.86 4.35
CA PHE A 297 44.55 16.78 4.34
C PHE A 297 43.92 17.94 3.57
N LYS A 298 44.47 19.17 3.72
CA LYS A 298 44.03 20.34 2.95
C LYS A 298 44.23 20.12 1.44
N LYS A 299 45.40 19.57 1.05
CA LYS A 299 45.72 19.27 -0.37
C LYS A 299 44.80 18.19 -0.93
N LYS A 300 44.38 17.19 -0.12
CA LYS A 300 43.49 16.12 -0.51
C LYS A 300 41.98 16.48 -0.42
N LYS A 301 41.63 17.73 -0.13
CA LYS A 301 40.23 18.20 0.01
C LYS A 301 39.42 17.40 1.02
N TYR A 302 40.02 17.02 2.14
CA TYR A 302 39.28 16.39 3.24
C TYR A 302 38.54 17.42 4.11
N PHE A 303 38.90 18.66 3.96
CA PHE A 303 38.23 19.86 4.51
C PHE A 303 37.55 20.63 3.40
#